data_b4aa48008f94fffe647d79e5ae991648
#
_entry.id   b4aa48008f94fffe647d79e5ae991648
#
_cell.length_a   1.000
_cell.length_b   1.000
_cell.length_c   1.000
_cell.angle_alpha   90.00
_cell.angle_beta   90.00
_cell.angle_gamma   90.00
#
_symmetry.space_group_name_H-M   'P 1'
#
loop_
_entity.id
_entity.type
_entity.pdbx_description
1 polymer ?
#
loop_
_entity_poly.entity_id
_entity_poly.type
_entity_poly.pdbx_seq_one_letter_code
_entity_poly.pdbx_strand_id
1 'polypeptide(L)'
;MRGYILDLAISVEELVEKLGGTGRGLHEKTKSIAYLLEPKYERKLHMIASVRNKSNHRRVLPDRIDVYERAVEETRLYLEDLIRKIEERKRQKAAEINAKYLNREALLKQVEDEIERNNVETERMRAQAFSANTGSSTTEEKKWSDLTVVEKIGWGAGIAIMGAAVAYLKIKSRD
;
A
#
# COMPACT_ATOMS: atom_id res chain seq x y z
N MET A 1 32.07 -6.31 -35.79
CA MET A 1 31.10 -5.25 -36.07
C MET A 1 29.63 -5.71 -35.87
N ARG A 2 29.13 -6.77 -36.57
CA ARG A 2 27.75 -7.25 -36.43
C ARG A 2 27.38 -7.65 -34.99
N GLY A 3 28.24 -8.47 -34.34
CA GLY A 3 28.04 -8.84 -32.92
C GLY A 3 27.87 -7.63 -32.02
N TYR A 4 28.74 -6.65 -32.18
CA TYR A 4 28.65 -5.41 -31.42
C TYR A 4 27.32 -4.66 -31.54
N ILE A 5 26.74 -4.56 -32.76
CA ILE A 5 25.41 -3.94 -32.95
C ILE A 5 24.31 -4.73 -32.25
N LEU A 6 24.40 -6.05 -32.27
CA LEU A 6 23.45 -6.93 -31.60
C LEU A 6 23.56 -6.78 -30.06
N ASP A 7 24.78 -6.72 -29.53
CA ASP A 7 25.04 -6.55 -28.09
C ASP A 7 24.49 -5.23 -27.57
N LEU A 8 24.67 -4.14 -28.34
CA LEU A 8 24.07 -2.84 -28.02
C LEU A 8 22.54 -2.90 -27.97
N ALA A 9 21.91 -3.59 -28.93
CA ALA A 9 20.46 -3.72 -28.94
C ALA A 9 19.95 -4.61 -27.80
N ILE A 10 20.71 -5.65 -27.42
CA ILE A 10 20.38 -6.54 -26.29
C ILE A 10 20.41 -5.76 -24.98
N SER A 11 21.42 -4.91 -24.75
CA SER A 11 21.52 -4.12 -23.52
C SER A 11 20.31 -3.19 -23.32
N VAL A 12 19.78 -2.63 -24.40
CA VAL A 12 18.56 -1.80 -24.36
C VAL A 12 17.32 -2.67 -24.14
N GLU A 13 17.25 -3.84 -24.77
CA GLU A 13 16.13 -4.78 -24.62
C GLU A 13 15.99 -5.26 -23.16
N GLU A 14 17.10 -5.54 -22.47
CA GLU A 14 17.13 -5.89 -21.04
C GLU A 14 16.55 -4.78 -20.14
N LEU A 15 16.82 -3.50 -20.45
CA LEU A 15 16.24 -2.39 -19.72
C LEU A 15 14.74 -2.25 -19.95
N VAL A 16 14.28 -2.49 -21.19
CA VAL A 16 12.85 -2.54 -21.51
C VAL A 16 12.15 -3.67 -20.77
N GLU A 17 12.79 -4.84 -20.63
CA GLU A 17 12.28 -5.95 -19.83
C GLU A 17 12.18 -5.60 -18.34
N LYS A 18 13.19 -4.92 -17.77
CA LYS A 18 13.16 -4.43 -16.37
C LYS A 18 12.00 -3.47 -16.13
N LEU A 19 11.57 -2.72 -17.15
CA LEU A 19 10.39 -1.87 -17.10
C LEU A 19 9.06 -2.64 -17.25
N GLY A 20 9.12 -3.96 -17.44
CA GLY A 20 7.95 -4.82 -17.63
C GLY A 20 7.56 -5.02 -19.09
N GLY A 21 8.46 -4.73 -20.02
CA GLY A 21 8.25 -4.98 -21.45
C GLY A 21 8.06 -6.46 -21.76
N THR A 22 6.97 -6.82 -22.42
CA THR A 22 6.60 -8.19 -22.81
C THR A 22 6.44 -8.32 -24.32
N GLY A 23 6.75 -9.51 -24.85
CA GLY A 23 6.62 -9.79 -26.27
C GLY A 23 7.88 -10.40 -26.88
N ARG A 24 7.84 -10.66 -28.20
CA ARG A 24 8.93 -11.25 -28.96
C ARG A 24 9.86 -10.14 -29.51
N GLY A 25 10.99 -9.94 -28.85
CA GLY A 25 12.00 -8.98 -29.27
C GLY A 25 11.63 -7.52 -28.95
N LEU A 26 12.64 -6.66 -29.15
CA LEU A 26 12.59 -5.26 -28.70
C LEU A 26 11.38 -4.47 -29.21
N HIS A 27 10.90 -4.71 -30.43
CA HIS A 27 9.77 -3.97 -31.00
C HIS A 27 8.44 -4.20 -30.25
N GLU A 28 8.10 -5.46 -29.95
CA GLU A 28 6.87 -5.79 -29.21
C GLU A 28 6.97 -5.37 -27.75
N LYS A 29 8.14 -5.59 -27.12
CA LYS A 29 8.41 -5.14 -25.75
C LYS A 29 8.27 -3.62 -25.61
N THR A 30 8.79 -2.85 -26.56
CA THR A 30 8.60 -1.39 -26.61
C THR A 30 7.13 -1.00 -26.67
N LYS A 31 6.35 -1.65 -27.53
CA LYS A 31 4.90 -1.38 -27.63
C LYS A 31 4.17 -1.66 -26.32
N SER A 32 4.53 -2.71 -25.62
CA SER A 32 3.86 -3.10 -24.36
C SER A 32 4.06 -2.08 -23.23
N ILE A 33 5.13 -1.29 -23.28
CA ILE A 33 5.43 -0.23 -22.30
C ILE A 33 5.34 1.19 -22.86
N ALA A 34 4.75 1.37 -24.06
CA ALA A 34 4.69 2.69 -24.74
C ALA A 34 4.07 3.77 -23.86
N TYR A 35 3.13 3.43 -22.99
CA TYR A 35 2.49 4.34 -22.04
C TYR A 35 3.45 4.93 -20.97
N LEU A 36 4.63 4.34 -20.77
CA LEU A 36 5.67 4.83 -19.86
C LEU A 36 6.70 5.70 -20.58
N LEU A 37 6.76 5.63 -21.91
CA LEU A 37 7.82 6.21 -22.70
C LEU A 37 7.44 7.57 -23.26
N GLU A 38 8.44 8.46 -23.33
CA GLU A 38 8.30 9.67 -24.13
C GLU A 38 8.32 9.30 -25.64
N PRO A 39 7.49 9.95 -26.49
CA PRO A 39 7.40 9.63 -27.91
C PRO A 39 8.72 9.68 -28.68
N LYS A 40 9.67 10.51 -28.20
CA LYS A 40 11.03 10.61 -28.77
C LYS A 40 11.80 9.29 -28.58
N TYR A 41 11.73 8.71 -27.39
CA TYR A 41 12.48 7.49 -27.06
C TYR A 41 11.79 6.22 -27.56
N GLU A 42 10.46 6.21 -27.62
CA GLU A 42 9.72 5.15 -28.32
C GLU A 42 10.17 5.02 -29.77
N ARG A 43 10.27 6.15 -30.52
CA ARG A 43 10.78 6.16 -31.88
C ARG A 43 12.23 5.66 -32.00
N LYS A 44 13.12 6.03 -31.04
CA LYS A 44 14.49 5.54 -31.01
C LYS A 44 14.54 4.03 -30.77
N LEU A 45 13.74 3.51 -29.85
CA LEU A 45 13.62 2.07 -29.59
C LEU A 45 13.17 1.30 -30.84
N HIS A 46 12.19 1.81 -31.57
CA HIS A 46 11.76 1.21 -32.82
C HIS A 46 12.86 1.25 -33.91
N MET A 47 13.62 2.31 -33.96
CA MET A 47 14.78 2.42 -34.86
C MET A 47 15.86 1.40 -34.48
N ILE A 48 16.22 1.27 -33.20
CA ILE A 48 17.18 0.28 -32.68
C ILE A 48 16.73 -1.14 -33.00
N ALA A 49 15.45 -1.47 -32.78
CA ALA A 49 14.86 -2.74 -33.13
C ALA A 49 14.93 -3.04 -34.65
N SER A 50 14.68 -2.04 -35.48
CA SER A 50 14.76 -2.17 -36.93
C SER A 50 16.20 -2.45 -37.41
N VAL A 51 17.19 -1.72 -36.90
CA VAL A 51 18.61 -1.93 -37.21
C VAL A 51 19.05 -3.33 -36.77
N ARG A 52 18.73 -3.74 -35.54
CA ARG A 52 19.01 -5.08 -35.02
C ARG A 52 18.45 -6.16 -35.95
N ASN A 53 17.18 -6.04 -36.36
CA ASN A 53 16.54 -7.03 -37.23
C ASN A 53 17.18 -7.09 -38.63
N LYS A 54 17.52 -5.94 -39.23
CA LYS A 54 18.25 -5.89 -40.49
C LYS A 54 19.63 -6.52 -40.39
N SER A 55 20.38 -6.22 -39.33
CA SER A 55 21.72 -6.78 -39.07
C SER A 55 21.64 -8.29 -38.81
N ASN A 56 20.61 -8.77 -38.13
CA ASN A 56 20.45 -10.19 -37.85
C ASN A 56 20.03 -11.01 -39.07
N HIS A 57 18.97 -10.59 -39.76
CA HIS A 57 18.37 -11.37 -40.83
C HIS A 57 18.95 -11.09 -42.20
N ARG A 58 19.32 -9.85 -42.51
CA ARG A 58 19.79 -9.42 -43.83
C ARG A 58 21.28 -9.18 -43.89
N ARG A 59 22.00 -9.29 -42.78
CA ARG A 59 23.45 -8.98 -42.66
C ARG A 59 23.82 -7.57 -43.11
N VAL A 60 22.86 -6.62 -43.05
CA VAL A 60 23.05 -5.22 -43.43
C VAL A 60 23.46 -4.44 -42.16
N LEU A 61 24.58 -3.76 -42.25
CA LEU A 61 25.04 -2.86 -41.20
C LEU A 61 24.42 -1.46 -41.42
N PRO A 62 24.23 -0.65 -40.37
CA PRO A 62 23.83 0.72 -40.52
C PRO A 62 24.92 1.52 -41.23
N ASP A 63 24.54 2.44 -42.13
CA ASP A 63 25.46 3.30 -42.87
C ASP A 63 26.26 4.22 -41.94
N ARG A 64 25.64 4.62 -40.80
CA ARG A 64 26.24 5.50 -39.80
C ARG A 64 26.18 4.83 -38.43
N ILE A 65 27.23 4.12 -38.09
CA ILE A 65 27.36 3.40 -36.81
C ILE A 65 27.41 4.39 -35.65
N ASP A 66 28.13 5.51 -35.80
CA ASP A 66 28.23 6.57 -34.81
C ASP A 66 26.86 7.15 -34.37
N VAL A 67 25.93 7.30 -35.33
CA VAL A 67 24.57 7.75 -35.04
C VAL A 67 23.77 6.70 -34.30
N TYR A 68 23.94 5.44 -34.68
CA TYR A 68 23.29 4.32 -34.01
C TYR A 68 23.75 4.18 -32.55
N GLU A 69 25.07 4.18 -32.33
CA GLU A 69 25.67 4.12 -30.99
C GLU A 69 25.18 5.22 -30.08
N ARG A 70 25.16 6.47 -30.60
CA ARG A 70 24.65 7.62 -29.84
C ARG A 70 23.17 7.45 -29.49
N ALA A 71 22.37 6.97 -30.42
CA ALA A 71 20.95 6.75 -30.19
C ALA A 71 20.69 5.64 -29.13
N VAL A 72 21.51 4.58 -29.15
CA VAL A 72 21.48 3.52 -28.15
C VAL A 72 21.87 4.06 -26.80
N GLU A 73 22.97 4.78 -26.68
CA GLU A 73 23.47 5.34 -25.42
C GLU A 73 22.47 6.32 -24.80
N GLU A 74 21.95 7.26 -25.58
CA GLU A 74 20.92 8.20 -25.10
C GLU A 74 19.65 7.47 -24.63
N THR A 75 19.27 6.40 -25.33
CA THR A 75 18.09 5.61 -24.95
C THR A 75 18.35 4.81 -23.69
N ARG A 76 19.55 4.23 -23.53
CA ARG A 76 19.97 3.50 -22.35
C ARG A 76 19.91 4.40 -21.10
N LEU A 77 20.53 5.57 -21.15
CA LEU A 77 20.53 6.53 -20.04
C LEU A 77 19.10 6.97 -19.66
N TYR A 78 18.24 7.19 -20.64
CA TYR A 78 16.84 7.52 -20.40
C TYR A 78 16.09 6.39 -19.68
N LEU A 79 16.25 5.13 -20.13
CA LEU A 79 15.59 3.97 -19.52
C LEU A 79 16.10 3.72 -18.10
N GLU A 80 17.39 3.87 -17.84
CA GLU A 80 17.98 3.75 -16.51
C GLU A 80 17.41 4.81 -15.55
N ASP A 81 17.29 6.06 -15.99
CA ASP A 81 16.67 7.15 -15.21
C ASP A 81 15.16 6.87 -14.94
N LEU A 82 14.46 6.34 -15.94
CA LEU A 82 13.06 5.97 -15.80
C LEU A 82 12.87 4.84 -14.78
N ILE A 83 13.70 3.80 -14.82
CA ILE A 83 13.71 2.71 -13.85
C ILE A 83 13.93 3.26 -12.45
N ARG A 84 14.97 4.09 -12.27
CA ARG A 84 15.27 4.73 -10.98
C ARG A 84 14.08 5.50 -10.43
N LYS A 85 13.44 6.35 -11.24
CA LYS A 85 12.25 7.13 -10.85
C LYS A 85 11.07 6.26 -10.44
N ILE A 86 10.85 5.15 -11.14
CA ILE A 86 9.78 4.19 -10.79
C ILE A 86 10.07 3.51 -9.47
N GLU A 87 11.31 3.08 -9.23
CA GLU A 87 11.73 2.45 -7.97
C GLU A 87 11.62 3.41 -6.78
N GLU A 88 12.04 4.66 -6.94
CA GLU A 88 11.91 5.70 -5.93
C GLU A 88 10.44 5.94 -5.56
N ARG A 89 9.55 6.04 -6.56
CA ARG A 89 8.09 6.15 -6.33
C ARG A 89 7.51 4.94 -5.60
N LYS A 90 7.96 3.72 -5.93
CA LYS A 90 7.54 2.50 -5.22
C LYS A 90 7.98 2.53 -3.76
N ARG A 91 9.24 2.93 -3.49
CA ARG A 91 9.77 3.08 -2.12
C ARG A 91 9.00 4.12 -1.31
N GLN A 92 8.71 5.29 -1.90
CA GLN A 92 7.92 6.35 -1.26
C GLN A 92 6.51 5.86 -0.90
N LYS A 93 5.80 5.22 -1.84
CA LYS A 93 4.48 4.66 -1.58
C LYS A 93 4.51 3.58 -0.49
N ALA A 94 5.51 2.71 -0.49
CA ALA A 94 5.68 1.70 0.56
C ALA A 94 5.92 2.35 1.94
N ALA A 95 6.74 3.40 2.00
CA ALA A 95 6.97 4.15 3.23
C ALA A 95 5.70 4.85 3.74
N GLU A 96 4.90 5.46 2.85
CA GLU A 96 3.62 6.08 3.19
C GLU A 96 2.62 5.06 3.74
N ILE A 97 2.54 3.88 3.12
CA ILE A 97 1.68 2.79 3.58
C ILE A 97 2.11 2.34 4.97
N ASN A 98 3.41 2.09 5.17
CA ASN A 98 3.94 1.67 6.47
C ASN A 98 3.69 2.73 7.57
N ALA A 99 3.87 4.02 7.25
CA ALA A 99 3.57 5.10 8.20
C ALA A 99 2.08 5.12 8.60
N LYS A 100 1.17 4.87 7.66
CA LYS A 100 -0.26 4.76 7.95
C LYS A 100 -0.59 3.57 8.86
N TYR A 101 0.06 2.42 8.65
CA TYR A 101 -0.12 1.24 9.50
C TYR A 101 0.38 1.48 10.93
N LEU A 102 1.58 2.05 11.09
CA LEU A 102 2.15 2.39 12.40
C LEU A 102 1.26 3.38 13.16
N ASN A 103 0.72 4.37 12.48
CA ASN A 103 -0.19 5.33 13.10
C ASN A 103 -1.52 4.67 13.53
N ARG A 104 -2.05 3.73 12.74
CA ARG A 104 -3.24 2.95 13.10
C ARG A 104 -3.00 2.07 14.33
N GLU A 105 -1.86 1.39 14.42
CA GLU A 105 -1.50 0.58 15.60
C GLU A 105 -1.37 1.45 16.87
N ALA A 106 -0.74 2.61 16.76
CA ALA A 106 -0.63 3.56 17.88
C ALA A 106 -2.01 4.03 18.37
N LEU A 107 -2.93 4.33 17.44
CA LEU A 107 -4.31 4.70 17.77
C LEU A 107 -5.08 3.55 18.43
N LEU A 108 -4.95 2.33 17.93
CA LEU A 108 -5.59 1.15 18.54
C LEU A 108 -5.10 0.93 19.97
N LYS A 109 -3.79 1.03 20.20
CA LYS A 109 -3.22 0.92 21.53
C LYS A 109 -3.75 2.00 22.48
N GLN A 110 -3.87 3.25 22.03
CA GLN A 110 -4.47 4.33 22.82
C GLN A 110 -5.90 4.02 23.24
N VAL A 111 -6.70 3.49 22.31
CA VAL A 111 -8.10 3.09 22.58
C VAL A 111 -8.15 1.92 23.58
N GLU A 112 -7.28 0.93 23.42
CA GLU A 112 -7.16 -0.20 24.37
C GLU A 112 -6.81 0.28 25.77
N ASP A 113 -5.81 1.16 25.90
CA ASP A 113 -5.39 1.75 27.17
C ASP A 113 -6.49 2.61 27.81
N GLU A 114 -7.34 3.25 27.02
CA GLU A 114 -8.48 4.06 27.49
C GLU A 114 -9.63 3.15 27.96
N ILE A 115 -9.92 2.07 27.25
CA ILE A 115 -10.90 1.05 27.66
C ILE A 115 -10.52 0.41 28.98
N GLU A 116 -9.23 0.06 29.14
CA GLU A 116 -8.73 -0.55 30.37
C GLU A 116 -8.85 0.43 31.56
N ARG A 117 -8.49 1.69 31.36
CA ARG A 117 -8.67 2.74 32.39
C ARG A 117 -10.14 2.90 32.80
N ASN A 118 -11.05 2.94 31.84
CA ASN A 118 -12.48 3.07 32.11
C ASN A 118 -13.06 1.85 32.80
N ASN A 119 -12.57 0.64 32.50
CA ASN A 119 -12.96 -0.59 33.18
C ASN A 119 -12.53 -0.58 34.65
N VAL A 120 -11.29 -0.21 34.93
CA VAL A 120 -10.76 -0.09 36.31
C VAL A 120 -11.54 0.93 37.11
N GLU A 121 -11.88 2.08 36.53
CA GLU A 121 -12.67 3.12 37.19
C GLU A 121 -14.09 2.63 37.48
N THR A 122 -14.70 1.94 36.54
CA THR A 122 -16.04 1.32 36.69
C THR A 122 -16.06 0.29 37.83
N GLU A 123 -15.04 -0.58 37.91
CA GLU A 123 -14.91 -1.55 38.99
C GLU A 123 -14.71 -0.85 40.35
N ARG A 124 -13.90 0.21 40.38
CA ARG A 124 -13.69 1.01 41.59
C ARG A 124 -14.98 1.67 42.08
N MET A 125 -15.78 2.22 41.17
CA MET A 125 -17.09 2.80 41.51
C MET A 125 -18.08 1.71 41.99
N ARG A 126 -18.08 0.52 41.39
CA ARG A 126 -18.90 -0.62 41.86
C ARG A 126 -18.49 -1.08 43.26
N ALA A 127 -17.20 -1.18 43.54
CA ALA A 127 -16.69 -1.55 44.86
C ALA A 127 -17.05 -0.50 45.93
N GLN A 128 -16.98 0.78 45.60
CA GLN A 128 -17.41 1.86 46.50
C GLN A 128 -18.92 1.85 46.78
N ALA A 129 -19.74 1.62 45.74
CA ALA A 129 -21.18 1.50 45.88
C ALA A 129 -21.58 0.26 46.73
N PHE A 130 -20.85 -0.84 46.58
CA PHE A 130 -21.06 -2.05 47.40
C PHE A 130 -20.69 -1.82 48.86
N SER A 131 -19.58 -1.15 49.15
CA SER A 131 -19.17 -0.83 50.51
C SER A 131 -20.08 0.20 51.20
N ALA A 132 -20.67 1.12 50.44
CA ALA A 132 -21.62 2.07 51.00
C ALA A 132 -22.96 1.43 51.37
N ASN A 133 -23.32 0.31 50.70
CA ASN A 133 -24.60 -0.37 50.90
C ASN A 133 -24.54 -1.46 51.97
N THR A 134 -23.34 -1.84 52.48
CA THR A 134 -23.20 -2.81 53.55
C THR A 134 -23.38 -2.21 54.99
N GLY A 135 -23.59 -0.89 55.05
CA GLY A 135 -23.83 -0.18 56.32
C GLY A 135 -25.29 -0.03 56.74
N SER A 136 -26.26 -0.49 55.92
CA SER A 136 -27.69 -0.36 56.21
C SER A 136 -28.39 -1.68 55.87
N SER A 137 -28.53 -2.55 56.86
CA SER A 137 -29.30 -3.75 56.77
C SER A 137 -30.81 -3.41 56.97
N THR A 138 -31.51 -3.27 55.86
CA THR A 138 -32.93 -3.62 55.73
C THR A 138 -33.25 -3.80 54.25
N THR A 139 -33.20 -5.05 53.80
CA THR A 139 -33.55 -5.42 52.43
C THR A 139 -35.04 -5.41 52.25
N GLU A 140 -35.65 -4.28 51.94
CA GLU A 140 -36.89 -4.24 51.21
C GLU A 140 -36.61 -4.41 49.73
N GLU A 141 -37.00 -5.55 49.15
CA GLU A 141 -36.98 -5.74 47.68
C GLU A 141 -37.88 -4.70 47.02
N LYS A 142 -37.30 -3.56 46.62
CA LYS A 142 -37.98 -2.58 45.78
C LYS A 142 -38.36 -3.18 44.46
N LYS A 143 -39.66 -3.26 44.16
CA LYS A 143 -40.11 -3.65 42.82
C LYS A 143 -39.67 -2.59 41.80
N TRP A 144 -39.46 -3.03 40.57
CA TRP A 144 -39.01 -2.15 39.44
C TRP A 144 -39.87 -0.89 39.29
N SER A 145 -41.17 -0.94 39.67
CA SER A 145 -42.10 0.19 39.70
C SER A 145 -41.70 1.28 40.67
N ASP A 146 -40.95 0.97 41.72
CA ASP A 146 -40.68 1.87 42.85
C ASP A 146 -39.29 2.51 42.75
N LEU A 147 -38.53 2.23 41.67
CA LEU A 147 -37.26 2.82 41.40
C LEU A 147 -37.41 4.27 40.88
N THR A 148 -36.56 5.15 41.36
CA THR A 148 -36.51 6.53 40.88
C THR A 148 -35.95 6.58 39.47
N VAL A 149 -36.20 7.71 38.77
CA VAL A 149 -35.71 7.93 37.39
C VAL A 149 -34.19 7.79 37.30
N VAL A 150 -33.46 8.20 38.33
CA VAL A 150 -31.97 8.11 38.36
C VAL A 150 -31.49 6.65 38.51
N GLU A 151 -32.18 5.83 39.32
CA GLU A 151 -31.90 4.41 39.48
C GLU A 151 -32.18 3.64 38.17
N LYS A 152 -33.24 3.98 37.44
CA LYS A 152 -33.60 3.40 36.14
C LYS A 152 -32.58 3.77 35.05
N ILE A 153 -32.04 4.99 35.06
CA ILE A 153 -30.99 5.42 34.12
C ILE A 153 -29.69 4.68 34.37
N GLY A 154 -29.29 4.45 35.64
CA GLY A 154 -28.09 3.70 35.99
C GLY A 154 -28.11 2.26 35.47
N TRP A 155 -29.28 1.60 35.45
CA TRP A 155 -29.45 0.26 34.87
C TRP A 155 -29.46 0.28 33.34
N GLY A 156 -30.04 1.30 32.72
CA GLY A 156 -30.11 1.47 31.27
C GLY A 156 -28.74 1.76 30.63
N ALA A 157 -27.89 2.53 31.30
CA ALA A 157 -26.55 2.86 30.81
C ALA A 157 -25.63 1.63 30.72
N GLY A 158 -25.75 0.67 31.66
CA GLY A 158 -24.98 -0.58 31.63
C GLY A 158 -25.29 -1.46 30.41
N ILE A 159 -26.54 -1.45 29.93
CA ILE A 159 -26.97 -2.23 28.76
C ILE A 159 -26.50 -1.59 27.45
N ALA A 160 -26.47 -0.26 27.38
CA ALA A 160 -26.03 0.47 26.18
C ALA A 160 -24.53 0.30 25.90
N ILE A 161 -23.70 0.25 26.96
CA ILE A 161 -22.24 0.06 26.81
C ILE A 161 -21.92 -1.37 26.32
N MET A 162 -22.65 -2.38 26.78
CA MET A 162 -22.49 -3.77 26.30
C MET A 162 -22.89 -3.93 24.84
N GLY A 163 -23.95 -3.22 24.38
CA GLY A 163 -24.38 -3.24 22.99
C GLY A 163 -23.35 -2.66 22.00
N ALA A 164 -22.68 -1.58 22.38
CA ALA A 164 -21.65 -0.94 21.54
C ALA A 164 -20.38 -1.81 21.40
N ALA A 165 -19.95 -2.50 22.48
CA ALA A 165 -18.78 -3.38 22.46
C ALA A 165 -19.03 -4.63 21.57
N VAL A 166 -20.22 -5.21 21.60
CA VAL A 166 -20.60 -6.35 20.76
C VAL A 166 -20.69 -5.96 19.28
N ALA A 167 -21.20 -4.77 18.97
CA ALA A 167 -21.25 -4.26 17.60
C ALA A 167 -19.85 -4.02 17.02
N TYR A 168 -18.90 -3.50 17.81
CA TYR A 168 -17.52 -3.28 17.42
C TYR A 168 -16.77 -4.59 17.12
N LEU A 169 -16.93 -5.61 17.97
CA LEU A 169 -16.34 -6.94 17.78
C LEU A 169 -16.89 -7.65 16.54
N LYS A 170 -18.17 -7.43 16.20
CA LYS A 170 -18.82 -8.04 15.03
C LYS A 170 -18.37 -7.40 13.69
N ILE A 171 -17.94 -6.15 13.71
CA ILE A 171 -17.35 -5.46 12.55
C ILE A 171 -15.92 -5.98 12.32
N LYS A 172 -15.12 -6.17 13.38
CA LYS A 172 -13.73 -6.67 13.31
C LYS A 172 -13.60 -8.12 12.83
N SER A 173 -14.65 -8.94 12.95
CA SER A 173 -14.64 -10.38 12.54
C SER A 173 -15.06 -10.58 11.08
N ARG A 174 -15.33 -9.52 10.30
CA ARG A 174 -15.78 -9.59 8.90
C ARG A 174 -14.72 -9.14 7.86
N ASP A 175 -13.56 -8.67 8.30
CA ASP A 175 -12.35 -8.40 7.51
C ASP A 175 -11.27 -9.47 7.80
#